data_be3dfcf034d31d787a8c776652322a5d
#
_entry.id   be3dfcf034d31d787a8c776652322a5d
#
_cell.length_a   1.000
_cell.length_b   1.000
_cell.length_c   1.000
_cell.angle_alpha   90.00
_cell.angle_beta   90.00
_cell.angle_gamma   90.00
#
_symmetry.space_group_name_H-M   'P 1'
#
loop_
_entity.id
_entity.type
_entity.pdbx_description
1 polymer ?
#
loop_
_entity_poly.entity_id
_entity_poly.type
_entity_poly.pdbx_seq_one_letter_code
_entity_poly.pdbx_strand_id
1 'polypeptide(L)'
;MTNVIKKNIPNTVTCLNLFSGCIACVMAFEARYELALLFIILSTVFDFFDGMLARALNAHSIIGKDLDSLADDVSFGFAPSAIVFSLFKEMYYPASMEFIAPYLPYAAFLISVFSALRLAKFNNDTRQTTSFVGLPVPANALFWASLVAGAHDILISESCHPVYLFILVCLFSWLLVAEIPMFSLKFKNLSWNDNKTSFTFLIVCIPFLVFLGISSFAAIVVWYILLSLFTRKSK
;
A
#
# COMPACT_ATOMS: atom_id res chain seq x y z
N MET A 1 13.35 35.45 0.21
CA MET A 1 14.03 34.19 -0.17
C MET A 1 13.74 33.04 0.81
N THR A 2 13.83 33.21 2.11
CA THR A 2 13.59 32.15 3.12
C THR A 2 12.21 31.47 3.06
N ASN A 3 11.14 32.20 2.72
CA ASN A 3 9.78 31.62 2.65
C ASN A 3 9.55 30.73 1.42
N VAL A 4 10.21 31.00 0.30
CA VAL A 4 10.10 30.19 -0.92
C VAL A 4 10.82 28.85 -0.74
N ILE A 5 12.02 28.87 -0.12
CA ILE A 5 12.81 27.65 0.16
C ILE A 5 12.03 26.76 1.13
N LYS A 6 11.49 27.32 2.23
CA LYS A 6 10.73 26.54 3.21
C LYS A 6 9.49 25.85 2.63
N LYS A 7 8.79 26.49 1.68
CA LYS A 7 7.62 25.89 1.01
C LYS A 7 7.97 24.77 0.06
N ASN A 8 9.19 24.75 -0.48
CA ASN A 8 9.61 23.74 -1.45
C ASN A 8 10.24 22.49 -0.83
N ILE A 9 10.66 22.54 0.45
CA ILE A 9 11.27 21.38 1.12
C ILE A 9 10.32 20.16 1.14
N PRO A 10 9.05 20.26 1.60
CA PRO A 10 8.14 19.12 1.55
C PRO A 10 7.95 18.60 0.13
N ASN A 11 7.70 19.48 -0.84
CA ASN A 11 7.50 19.10 -2.24
C ASN A 11 8.72 18.34 -2.83
N THR A 12 9.94 18.70 -2.40
CA THR A 12 11.15 17.97 -2.82
C THR A 12 11.13 16.54 -2.27
N VAL A 13 10.70 16.34 -1.03
CA VAL A 13 10.58 15.02 -0.43
C VAL A 13 9.48 14.21 -1.11
N THR A 14 8.35 14.85 -1.46
CA THR A 14 7.30 14.20 -2.28
C THR A 14 7.84 13.79 -3.66
N CYS A 15 8.71 14.60 -4.28
CA CYS A 15 9.37 14.21 -5.52
C CYS A 15 10.31 12.99 -5.33
N LEU A 16 10.95 12.82 -4.17
CA LEU A 16 11.73 11.62 -3.85
C LEU A 16 10.84 10.39 -3.64
N ASN A 17 9.64 10.55 -3.05
CA ASN A 17 8.61 9.52 -3.02
C ASN A 17 8.30 9.05 -4.45
N LEU A 18 7.91 9.98 -5.34
CA LEU A 18 7.59 9.68 -6.73
C LEU A 18 8.76 9.01 -7.47
N PHE A 19 9.99 9.53 -7.30
CA PHE A 19 11.19 8.97 -7.93
C PHE A 19 11.45 7.53 -7.49
N SER A 20 11.32 7.25 -6.19
CA SER A 20 11.42 5.88 -5.65
C SER A 20 10.33 4.98 -6.21
N GLY A 21 9.10 5.47 -6.32
CA GLY A 21 7.99 4.75 -6.94
C GLY A 21 8.25 4.39 -8.40
N CYS A 22 8.81 5.31 -9.18
CA CYS A 22 9.22 5.02 -10.56
C CYS A 22 10.28 3.92 -10.64
N ILE A 23 11.28 3.93 -9.73
CA ILE A 23 12.28 2.85 -9.67
C ILE A 23 11.62 1.54 -9.29
N ALA A 24 10.69 1.54 -8.32
CA ALA A 24 9.95 0.35 -7.94
C ALA A 24 9.19 -0.28 -9.14
N CYS A 25 8.61 0.55 -10.01
CA CYS A 25 7.96 0.08 -11.24
C CYS A 25 8.95 -0.61 -12.20
N VAL A 26 10.13 -0.03 -12.40
CA VAL A 26 11.18 -0.64 -13.24
C VAL A 26 11.61 -1.97 -12.65
N MET A 27 11.90 -2.02 -11.34
CA MET A 27 12.28 -3.27 -10.66
C MET A 27 11.19 -4.33 -10.74
N ALA A 28 9.92 -3.94 -10.69
CA ALA A 28 8.78 -4.83 -10.87
C ALA A 28 8.75 -5.46 -12.27
N PHE A 29 8.97 -4.68 -13.33
CA PHE A 29 9.02 -5.19 -14.71
C PHE A 29 10.26 -6.03 -15.00
N GLU A 30 11.34 -5.84 -14.24
CA GLU A 30 12.55 -6.67 -14.28
C GLU A 30 12.44 -7.94 -13.41
N ALA A 31 11.27 -8.21 -12.81
CA ALA A 31 11.03 -9.30 -11.85
C ALA A 31 11.99 -9.28 -10.63
N ARG A 32 12.48 -8.10 -10.26
CA ARG A 32 13.33 -7.87 -9.09
C ARG A 32 12.49 -7.43 -7.89
N TYR A 33 11.64 -8.33 -7.41
CA TYR A 33 10.56 -8.02 -6.47
C TYR A 33 11.05 -7.52 -5.10
N GLU A 34 12.19 -8.03 -4.61
CA GLU A 34 12.78 -7.56 -3.36
C GLU A 34 13.23 -6.09 -3.45
N LEU A 35 13.79 -5.70 -4.61
CA LEU A 35 14.16 -4.31 -4.84
C LEU A 35 12.93 -3.43 -5.06
N ALA A 36 11.90 -3.93 -5.75
CA ALA A 36 10.65 -3.21 -5.87
C ALA A 36 10.03 -2.95 -4.48
N LEU A 37 10.00 -3.94 -3.59
CA LEU A 37 9.58 -3.77 -2.19
C LEU A 37 10.44 -2.73 -1.46
N LEU A 38 11.78 -2.78 -1.59
CA LEU A 38 12.67 -1.82 -0.97
C LEU A 38 12.33 -0.39 -1.38
N PHE A 39 12.11 -0.14 -2.67
CA PHE A 39 11.78 1.19 -3.18
C PHE A 39 10.35 1.64 -2.80
N ILE A 40 9.39 0.72 -2.64
CA ILE A 40 8.07 1.03 -2.06
C ILE A 40 8.20 1.41 -0.58
N ILE A 41 9.05 0.73 0.19
CA ILE A 41 9.34 1.11 1.58
C ILE A 41 9.98 2.50 1.65
N LEU A 42 10.96 2.79 0.79
CA LEU A 42 11.56 4.13 0.70
C LEU A 42 10.54 5.20 0.33
N SER A 43 9.62 4.91 -0.60
CA SER A 43 8.51 5.80 -0.94
C SER A 43 7.63 6.08 0.27
N THR A 44 7.29 5.03 1.06
CA THR A 44 6.49 5.18 2.29
C THR A 44 7.20 6.05 3.34
N VAL A 45 8.53 5.94 3.44
CA VAL A 45 9.33 6.79 4.34
C VAL A 45 9.31 8.24 3.87
N PHE A 46 9.49 8.50 2.56
CA PHE A 46 9.44 9.86 2.02
C PHE A 46 8.06 10.50 2.17
N ASP A 47 6.98 9.77 1.89
CA ASP A 47 5.59 10.20 2.10
C ASP A 47 5.34 10.61 3.58
N PHE A 48 5.80 9.78 4.52
CA PHE A 48 5.68 10.12 5.94
C PHE A 48 6.42 11.43 6.27
N PHE A 49 7.65 11.60 5.74
CA PHE A 49 8.47 12.77 6.03
C PHE A 49 7.95 14.05 5.37
N ASP A 50 7.41 14.01 4.15
CA ASP A 50 6.90 15.22 3.49
C ASP A 50 5.68 15.79 4.25
N GLY A 51 4.74 14.94 4.67
CA GLY A 51 3.62 15.35 5.51
C GLY A 51 4.06 15.87 6.89
N MET A 52 5.09 15.26 7.49
CA MET A 52 5.68 15.75 8.74
C MET A 52 6.33 17.12 8.56
N LEU A 53 7.13 17.31 7.51
CA LEU A 53 7.81 18.56 7.19
C LEU A 53 6.82 19.67 6.81
N ALA A 54 5.78 19.36 6.05
CA ALA A 54 4.73 20.32 5.70
C ALA A 54 4.06 20.90 6.96
N ARG A 55 3.76 20.05 7.95
CA ARG A 55 3.21 20.49 9.25
C ARG A 55 4.23 21.27 10.09
N ALA A 56 5.46 20.77 10.22
CA ALA A 56 6.50 21.39 11.05
C ALA A 56 6.92 22.78 10.54
N LEU A 57 6.94 22.96 9.21
CA LEU A 57 7.34 24.22 8.57
C LEU A 57 6.15 25.15 8.27
N ASN A 58 4.91 24.76 8.57
CA ASN A 58 3.67 25.44 8.16
C ASN A 58 3.69 25.74 6.63
N ALA A 59 4.12 24.76 5.83
CA ALA A 59 4.39 24.91 4.41
C ALA A 59 3.32 24.21 3.53
N HIS A 60 2.05 24.31 3.94
CA HIS A 60 0.94 23.76 3.16
C HIS A 60 0.73 24.56 1.88
N SER A 61 0.58 23.86 0.75
CA SER A 61 0.27 24.44 -0.56
C SER A 61 -0.70 23.55 -1.33
N ILE A 62 -1.49 24.17 -2.22
CA ILE A 62 -2.40 23.41 -3.11
C ILE A 62 -1.60 22.48 -4.01
N ILE A 63 -0.51 22.97 -4.62
CA ILE A 63 0.38 22.16 -5.45
C ILE A 63 0.98 20.98 -4.66
N GLY A 64 1.34 21.19 -3.38
CA GLY A 64 1.88 20.13 -2.55
C GLY A 64 0.88 18.99 -2.32
N LYS A 65 -0.39 19.31 -2.08
CA LYS A 65 -1.45 18.30 -1.92
C LYS A 65 -1.70 17.50 -3.21
N ASP A 66 -1.70 18.16 -4.35
CA ASP A 66 -1.91 17.49 -5.64
C ASP A 66 -0.70 16.62 -6.01
N LEU A 67 0.52 17.14 -5.77
CA LEU A 67 1.77 16.42 -6.02
C LEU A 67 1.87 15.16 -5.15
N ASP A 68 1.51 15.24 -3.87
CA ASP A 68 1.42 14.14 -2.92
C ASP A 68 0.53 13.02 -3.45
N SER A 69 -0.70 13.35 -3.86
CA SER A 69 -1.64 12.38 -4.41
C SER A 69 -1.15 11.73 -5.71
N LEU A 70 -0.46 12.49 -6.58
CA LEU A 70 0.12 11.96 -7.82
C LEU A 70 1.33 11.04 -7.53
N ALA A 71 2.17 11.42 -6.57
CA ALA A 71 3.30 10.60 -6.13
C ALA A 71 2.81 9.28 -5.52
N ASP A 72 1.81 9.36 -4.65
CA ASP A 72 1.20 8.19 -4.01
C ASP A 72 0.55 7.23 -5.02
N ASP A 73 -0.12 7.76 -6.05
CA ASP A 73 -0.73 6.91 -7.07
C ASP A 73 0.32 6.11 -7.86
N VAL A 74 1.47 6.70 -8.16
CA VAL A 74 2.58 5.98 -8.79
C VAL A 74 3.22 4.99 -7.83
N SER A 75 3.57 5.43 -6.63
CA SER A 75 4.37 4.64 -5.67
C SER A 75 3.57 3.51 -5.01
N PHE A 76 2.28 3.76 -4.74
CA PHE A 76 1.43 2.84 -3.97
C PHE A 76 0.22 2.32 -4.75
N GLY A 77 -0.06 2.86 -5.95
CA GLY A 77 -1.06 2.35 -6.88
C GLY A 77 -0.43 1.58 -8.02
N PHE A 78 0.38 2.25 -8.84
CA PHE A 78 0.93 1.66 -10.07
C PHE A 78 2.08 0.68 -9.80
N ALA A 79 3.03 0.99 -8.89
CA ALA A 79 4.15 0.09 -8.60
C ALA A 79 3.70 -1.30 -8.10
N PRO A 80 2.79 -1.44 -7.11
CA PRO A 80 2.27 -2.77 -6.74
C PRO A 80 1.47 -3.44 -7.85
N SER A 81 0.76 -2.68 -8.71
CA SER A 81 0.11 -3.23 -9.90
C SER A 81 1.11 -3.82 -10.89
N ALA A 82 2.24 -3.16 -11.11
CA ALA A 82 3.32 -3.66 -11.96
C ALA A 82 3.95 -4.94 -11.39
N ILE A 83 4.14 -5.04 -10.06
CA ILE A 83 4.59 -6.25 -9.38
C ILE A 83 3.63 -7.43 -9.67
N VAL A 84 2.34 -7.22 -9.45
CA VAL A 84 1.33 -8.27 -9.64
C VAL A 84 1.15 -8.60 -11.13
N PHE A 85 1.24 -7.63 -12.03
CA PHE A 85 1.24 -7.85 -13.47
C PHE A 85 2.40 -8.75 -13.90
N SER A 86 3.62 -8.46 -13.43
CA SER A 86 4.81 -9.26 -13.75
C SER A 86 4.67 -10.67 -13.17
N LEU A 87 4.20 -10.81 -11.93
CA LEU A 87 3.93 -12.11 -11.33
C LEU A 87 2.96 -12.96 -12.17
N PHE A 88 1.82 -12.39 -12.61
CA PHE A 88 0.88 -13.11 -13.46
C PHE A 88 1.52 -13.65 -14.75
N LYS A 89 2.50 -12.97 -15.30
CA LYS A 89 3.23 -13.42 -16.50
C LYS A 89 4.18 -14.59 -16.23
N GLU A 90 4.60 -14.77 -15.00
CA GLU A 90 5.49 -15.85 -14.56
C GLU A 90 4.73 -17.08 -14.04
N MET A 91 3.44 -16.92 -13.68
CA MET A 91 2.64 -18.01 -13.13
C MET A 91 2.43 -19.14 -14.14
N TYR A 92 2.29 -20.36 -13.60
CA TYR A 92 1.85 -21.50 -14.38
C TYR A 92 0.35 -21.39 -14.72
N TYR A 93 0.02 -21.55 -16.00
CA TYR A 93 -1.36 -21.58 -16.48
C TYR A 93 -1.74 -22.99 -16.93
N PRO A 94 -2.77 -23.64 -16.34
CA PRO A 94 -3.31 -24.91 -16.81
C PRO A 94 -3.82 -24.78 -18.27
N ALA A 95 -3.83 -25.87 -19.03
CA ALA A 95 -4.30 -25.89 -20.42
C ALA A 95 -5.74 -25.34 -20.57
N SER A 96 -6.59 -25.52 -19.57
CA SER A 96 -7.96 -24.97 -19.54
C SER A 96 -8.01 -23.44 -19.50
N MET A 97 -6.92 -22.77 -19.13
CA MET A 97 -6.81 -21.31 -19.04
C MET A 97 -5.93 -20.68 -20.11
N GLU A 98 -5.42 -21.46 -21.05
CA GLU A 98 -4.51 -20.97 -22.09
C GLU A 98 -5.08 -19.78 -22.88
N PHE A 99 -6.38 -19.81 -23.15
CA PHE A 99 -7.09 -18.71 -23.84
C PHE A 99 -7.06 -17.39 -23.07
N ILE A 100 -7.17 -17.43 -21.72
CA ILE A 100 -7.22 -16.22 -20.90
C ILE A 100 -5.86 -15.76 -20.39
N ALA A 101 -4.85 -16.63 -20.45
CA ALA A 101 -3.49 -16.37 -19.94
C ALA A 101 -2.86 -15.07 -20.47
N PRO A 102 -3.01 -14.68 -21.77
CA PRO A 102 -2.45 -13.42 -22.26
C PRO A 102 -3.14 -12.16 -21.72
N TYR A 103 -4.37 -12.28 -21.22
CA TYR A 103 -5.21 -11.14 -20.80
C TYR A 103 -5.28 -10.99 -19.28
N LEU A 104 -5.21 -12.09 -18.53
CA LEU A 104 -5.35 -12.09 -17.08
C LEU A 104 -4.36 -11.16 -16.34
N PRO A 105 -3.09 -11.02 -16.77
CA PRO A 105 -2.15 -10.10 -16.14
C PRO A 105 -2.66 -8.65 -16.05
N TYR A 106 -3.42 -8.19 -17.04
CA TYR A 106 -3.95 -6.82 -17.04
C TYR A 106 -4.95 -6.55 -15.91
N ALA A 107 -5.52 -7.59 -15.31
CA ALA A 107 -6.37 -7.43 -14.14
C ALA A 107 -5.62 -6.84 -12.92
N ALA A 108 -4.30 -6.97 -12.87
CA ALA A 108 -3.47 -6.34 -11.84
C ALA A 108 -3.66 -4.82 -11.77
N PHE A 109 -3.94 -4.17 -12.90
CA PHE A 109 -4.17 -2.72 -12.94
C PHE A 109 -5.47 -2.26 -12.26
N LEU A 110 -6.35 -3.17 -11.85
CA LEU A 110 -7.44 -2.84 -10.94
C LEU A 110 -6.91 -2.25 -9.62
N ILE A 111 -5.75 -2.71 -9.14
CA ILE A 111 -5.11 -2.16 -7.95
C ILE A 111 -4.82 -0.66 -8.13
N SER A 112 -4.23 -0.26 -9.27
CA SER A 112 -3.95 1.15 -9.58
C SER A 112 -5.23 1.97 -9.71
N VAL A 113 -6.21 1.49 -10.48
CA VAL A 113 -7.49 2.19 -10.68
C VAL A 113 -8.21 2.45 -9.36
N PHE A 114 -8.28 1.44 -8.49
CA PHE A 114 -8.95 1.58 -7.20
C PHE A 114 -8.11 2.37 -6.18
N SER A 115 -6.78 2.38 -6.31
CA SER A 115 -5.90 3.27 -5.54
C SER A 115 -6.15 4.74 -5.89
N ALA A 116 -6.18 5.09 -7.18
CA ALA A 116 -6.51 6.43 -7.65
C ALA A 116 -7.90 6.88 -7.17
N LEU A 117 -8.91 6.01 -7.29
CA LEU A 117 -10.27 6.28 -6.77
C LEU A 117 -10.26 6.52 -5.26
N ARG A 118 -9.50 5.74 -4.52
CA ARG A 118 -9.38 5.89 -3.06
C ARG A 118 -8.72 7.21 -2.69
N LEU A 119 -7.62 7.60 -3.37
CA LEU A 119 -6.94 8.89 -3.14
C LEU A 119 -7.87 10.06 -3.46
N ALA A 120 -8.59 10.00 -4.58
CA ALA A 120 -9.58 11.01 -4.94
C ALA A 120 -10.72 11.13 -3.91
N LYS A 121 -11.25 10.00 -3.41
CA LYS A 121 -12.24 10.00 -2.32
C LYS A 121 -11.68 10.60 -1.04
N PHE A 122 -10.46 10.20 -0.65
CA PHE A 122 -9.81 10.69 0.57
C PHE A 122 -9.61 12.20 0.55
N ASN A 123 -9.21 12.76 -0.58
CA ASN A 123 -8.98 14.19 -0.73
C ASN A 123 -10.23 15.05 -0.58
N ASN A 124 -11.41 14.47 -0.83
CA ASN A 124 -12.70 15.15 -0.80
C ASN A 124 -13.56 14.77 0.43
N ASP A 125 -13.17 13.78 1.23
CA ASP A 125 -13.96 13.29 2.36
C ASP A 125 -13.55 13.98 3.68
N THR A 126 -14.42 14.85 4.18
CA THR A 126 -14.23 15.57 5.44
C THR A 126 -14.39 14.70 6.70
N ARG A 127 -14.92 13.48 6.57
CA ARG A 127 -15.16 12.56 7.70
C ARG A 127 -13.88 11.89 8.22
N GLN A 128 -12.81 11.86 7.41
CA GLN A 128 -11.58 11.08 7.68
C GLN A 128 -10.56 11.83 8.55
N THR A 129 -11.01 12.57 9.57
CA THR A 129 -10.12 13.31 10.48
C THR A 129 -9.54 12.42 11.61
N THR A 130 -10.28 11.43 12.07
CA THR A 130 -9.93 10.59 13.24
C THR A 130 -9.78 9.10 12.92
N SER A 131 -10.37 8.61 11.83
CA SER A 131 -10.29 7.22 11.38
C SER A 131 -10.21 7.17 9.86
N PHE A 132 -9.58 6.13 9.32
CA PHE A 132 -9.57 5.90 7.89
C PHE A 132 -10.84 5.14 7.46
N VAL A 133 -11.32 5.41 6.26
CA VAL A 133 -12.38 4.65 5.60
C VAL A 133 -11.75 3.91 4.41
N GLY A 134 -11.85 2.60 4.41
CA GLY A 134 -11.17 1.73 3.44
C GLY A 134 -9.68 1.50 3.74
N LEU A 135 -9.10 0.52 3.06
CA LEU A 135 -7.68 0.17 3.22
C LEU A 135 -6.77 1.33 2.77
N PRO A 136 -5.79 1.76 3.58
CA PRO A 136 -4.80 2.76 3.14
C PRO A 136 -3.98 2.28 1.95
N VAL A 137 -3.76 3.17 0.96
CA VAL A 137 -3.04 2.81 -0.28
C VAL A 137 -1.61 2.35 -0.01
N PRO A 138 -0.81 2.98 0.89
CA PRO A 138 0.51 2.47 1.24
C PRO A 138 0.48 1.07 1.88
N ALA A 139 -0.52 0.77 2.72
CA ALA A 139 -0.66 -0.56 3.30
C ALA A 139 -0.95 -1.62 2.24
N ASN A 140 -1.83 -1.31 1.28
CA ASN A 140 -2.10 -2.18 0.12
C ASN A 140 -0.83 -2.42 -0.71
N ALA A 141 -0.02 -1.39 -0.96
CA ALA A 141 1.23 -1.52 -1.69
C ALA A 141 2.24 -2.43 -0.98
N LEU A 142 2.41 -2.24 0.33
CA LEU A 142 3.28 -3.09 1.15
C LEU A 142 2.80 -4.54 1.19
N PHE A 143 1.48 -4.77 1.22
CA PHE A 143 0.91 -6.12 1.14
C PHE A 143 1.35 -6.83 -0.14
N TRP A 144 1.09 -6.22 -1.32
CA TRP A 144 1.40 -6.84 -2.59
C TRP A 144 2.90 -7.03 -2.81
N ALA A 145 3.69 -6.01 -2.53
CA ALA A 145 5.14 -6.08 -2.72
C ALA A 145 5.79 -7.13 -1.81
N SER A 146 5.38 -7.20 -0.53
CA SER A 146 5.89 -8.16 0.43
C SER A 146 5.40 -9.58 0.16
N LEU A 147 4.14 -9.76 -0.25
CA LEU A 147 3.61 -11.06 -0.64
C LEU A 147 4.39 -11.65 -1.81
N VAL A 148 4.58 -10.85 -2.87
CA VAL A 148 5.26 -11.33 -4.07
C VAL A 148 6.74 -11.54 -3.81
N ALA A 149 7.44 -10.60 -3.16
CA ALA A 149 8.86 -10.75 -2.86
C ALA A 149 9.18 -11.90 -1.89
N GLY A 150 8.28 -12.18 -0.94
CA GLY A 150 8.54 -13.18 0.11
C GLY A 150 7.96 -14.58 -0.16
N ALA A 151 7.03 -14.72 -1.10
CA ALA A 151 6.38 -16.00 -1.42
C ALA A 151 6.43 -16.31 -2.93
N HIS A 152 7.33 -15.71 -3.69
CA HIS A 152 7.44 -15.79 -5.13
C HIS A 152 7.41 -17.25 -5.63
N ASP A 153 8.28 -18.12 -5.10
CA ASP A 153 8.41 -19.51 -5.53
C ASP A 153 7.10 -20.30 -5.34
N ILE A 154 6.35 -19.99 -4.29
CA ILE A 154 5.04 -20.62 -4.02
C ILE A 154 4.01 -20.11 -5.02
N LEU A 155 4.03 -18.79 -5.31
CA LEU A 155 3.04 -18.15 -6.17
C LEU A 155 3.17 -18.56 -7.64
N ILE A 156 4.40 -18.84 -8.14
CA ILE A 156 4.62 -19.32 -9.51
C ILE A 156 4.49 -20.83 -9.65
N SER A 157 4.40 -21.59 -8.54
CA SER A 157 4.29 -23.05 -8.57
C SER A 157 2.96 -23.52 -9.17
N GLU A 158 2.93 -24.75 -9.70
CA GLU A 158 1.70 -25.40 -10.22
C GLU A 158 0.58 -25.51 -9.17
N SER A 159 0.92 -25.46 -7.87
CA SER A 159 -0.04 -25.51 -6.77
C SER A 159 -0.84 -24.22 -6.61
N CYS A 160 -0.33 -23.09 -7.10
CA CYS A 160 -0.99 -21.79 -7.00
C CYS A 160 -1.74 -21.46 -8.29
N HIS A 161 -3.04 -21.73 -8.31
CA HIS A 161 -3.87 -21.44 -9.48
C HIS A 161 -4.07 -19.93 -9.69
N PRO A 162 -3.88 -19.38 -10.93
CA PRO A 162 -3.97 -17.93 -11.21
C PRO A 162 -5.29 -17.28 -10.79
N VAL A 163 -6.38 -18.04 -10.74
CA VAL A 163 -7.69 -17.56 -10.26
C VAL A 163 -7.64 -17.11 -8.81
N TYR A 164 -6.83 -17.73 -7.96
CA TYR A 164 -6.71 -17.28 -6.56
C TYR A 164 -6.09 -15.89 -6.46
N LEU A 165 -5.06 -15.64 -7.25
CA LEU A 165 -4.44 -14.32 -7.33
C LEU A 165 -5.43 -13.30 -7.89
N PHE A 166 -6.19 -13.63 -8.93
CA PHE A 166 -7.22 -12.77 -9.48
C PHE A 166 -8.30 -12.40 -8.45
N ILE A 167 -8.80 -13.39 -7.70
CA ILE A 167 -9.77 -13.15 -6.62
C ILE A 167 -9.19 -12.22 -5.57
N LEU A 168 -7.91 -12.42 -5.22
CA LEU A 168 -7.22 -11.59 -4.24
C LEU A 168 -7.07 -10.14 -4.75
N VAL A 169 -6.74 -9.95 -6.03
CA VAL A 169 -6.71 -8.63 -6.67
C VAL A 169 -8.07 -7.93 -6.58
N CYS A 170 -9.14 -8.63 -6.92
CA CYS A 170 -10.49 -8.08 -6.81
C CYS A 170 -10.86 -7.71 -5.37
N LEU A 171 -10.54 -8.57 -4.41
CA LEU A 171 -10.80 -8.35 -2.99
C LEU A 171 -10.07 -7.11 -2.46
N PHE A 172 -8.76 -7.00 -2.71
CA PHE A 172 -7.95 -5.89 -2.21
C PHE A 172 -8.30 -4.58 -2.92
N SER A 173 -8.62 -4.62 -4.22
CA SER A 173 -9.14 -3.47 -4.95
C SER A 173 -10.46 -2.98 -4.37
N TRP A 174 -11.36 -3.88 -4.03
CA TRP A 174 -12.62 -3.52 -3.35
C TRP A 174 -12.36 -2.94 -1.96
N LEU A 175 -11.44 -3.53 -1.17
CA LEU A 175 -11.11 -3.04 0.18
C LEU A 175 -10.58 -1.60 0.19
N LEU A 176 -9.91 -1.15 -0.86
CA LEU A 176 -9.42 0.24 -0.99
C LEU A 176 -10.58 1.25 -0.93
N VAL A 177 -11.73 0.93 -1.55
CA VAL A 177 -12.88 1.85 -1.69
C VAL A 177 -14.06 1.49 -0.79
N ALA A 178 -13.97 0.36 -0.08
CA ALA A 178 -15.01 -0.11 0.84
C ALA A 178 -15.20 0.87 2.00
N GLU A 179 -16.45 1.10 2.42
CA GLU A 179 -16.75 1.95 3.57
C GLU A 179 -16.56 1.21 4.91
N ILE A 180 -15.40 0.59 5.06
CA ILE A 180 -15.00 -0.12 6.28
C ILE A 180 -14.15 0.82 7.12
N PRO A 181 -14.55 1.15 8.36
CA PRO A 181 -13.73 1.97 9.23
C PRO A 181 -12.49 1.17 9.65
N MET A 182 -11.32 1.71 9.31
CA MET A 182 -10.02 1.18 9.70
C MET A 182 -9.51 1.94 10.91
N PHE A 183 -8.95 1.22 11.91
CA PHE A 183 -8.40 1.90 13.08
C PHE A 183 -7.12 2.68 12.72
N SER A 184 -6.87 3.76 13.48
CA SER A 184 -5.67 4.57 13.31
C SER A 184 -4.66 4.25 14.40
N LEU A 185 -3.38 4.15 14.04
CA LEU A 185 -2.26 3.99 14.98
C LEU A 185 -1.88 5.29 15.72
N LYS A 186 -2.78 6.29 15.70
CA LYS A 186 -2.55 7.54 16.44
C LYS A 186 -2.77 7.33 17.93
N PHE A 187 -1.72 7.37 18.72
CA PHE A 187 -1.79 7.30 20.17
C PHE A 187 -2.26 8.65 20.74
N LYS A 188 -3.31 8.62 21.57
CA LYS A 188 -3.77 9.79 22.32
C LYS A 188 -2.92 10.01 23.58
N ASN A 189 -2.48 8.94 24.18
CA ASN A 189 -1.62 8.84 25.38
C ASN A 189 -0.95 7.47 25.39
N LEU A 190 -0.10 7.18 26.38
CA LEU A 190 0.56 5.87 26.54
C LEU A 190 -0.24 4.89 27.42
N SER A 191 -1.50 5.20 27.76
CA SER A 191 -2.34 4.32 28.56
C SER A 191 -2.79 3.11 27.74
N TRP A 192 -2.64 1.91 28.32
CA TRP A 192 -3.12 0.66 27.72
C TRP A 192 -4.63 0.69 27.47
N ASN A 193 -5.39 1.21 28.44
CA ASN A 193 -6.86 1.19 28.38
C ASN A 193 -7.42 1.98 27.19
N ASP A 194 -6.76 3.08 26.82
CA ASP A 194 -7.21 3.96 25.72
C ASP A 194 -6.72 3.49 24.36
N ASN A 195 -5.66 2.66 24.32
CA ASN A 195 -4.99 2.25 23.08
C ASN A 195 -4.89 0.72 22.92
N LYS A 196 -5.81 -0.06 23.52
CA LYS A 196 -5.78 -1.53 23.49
C LYS A 196 -5.60 -2.09 22.07
N THR A 197 -6.36 -1.61 21.10
CA THR A 197 -6.28 -2.06 19.71
C THR A 197 -4.90 -1.84 19.09
N SER A 198 -4.32 -0.64 19.30
CA SER A 198 -3.00 -0.29 18.77
C SER A 198 -1.89 -1.12 19.42
N PHE A 199 -1.94 -1.33 20.74
CA PHE A 199 -0.97 -2.18 21.43
C PHE A 199 -1.10 -3.65 21.01
N THR A 200 -2.32 -4.19 20.93
CA THR A 200 -2.56 -5.56 20.45
C THR A 200 -2.02 -5.74 19.05
N PHE A 201 -2.24 -4.75 18.17
CA PHE A 201 -1.69 -4.76 16.81
C PHE A 201 -0.16 -4.85 16.84
N LEU A 202 0.52 -3.97 17.57
CA LEU A 202 1.99 -3.91 17.61
C LEU A 202 2.60 -5.18 18.22
N ILE A 203 2.01 -5.75 19.29
CA ILE A 203 2.50 -6.97 19.92
C ILE A 203 2.48 -8.15 18.93
N VAL A 204 1.42 -8.26 18.11
CA VAL A 204 1.32 -9.33 17.12
C VAL A 204 2.21 -9.09 15.89
N CYS A 205 2.56 -7.84 15.59
CA CYS A 205 3.51 -7.54 14.51
C CYS A 205 4.92 -8.07 14.79
N ILE A 206 5.35 -8.11 16.07
CA ILE A 206 6.70 -8.57 16.45
C ILE A 206 6.98 -10.01 15.98
N PRO A 207 6.16 -11.02 16.34
CA PRO A 207 6.37 -12.38 15.83
C PRO A 207 6.31 -12.46 14.30
N PHE A 208 5.45 -11.71 13.62
CA PHE A 208 5.45 -11.72 12.15
C PHE A 208 6.78 -11.23 11.57
N LEU A 209 7.36 -10.16 12.12
CA LEU A 209 8.67 -9.66 11.68
C LEU A 209 9.80 -10.67 11.94
N VAL A 210 9.73 -11.42 13.05
CA VAL A 210 10.77 -12.39 13.42
C VAL A 210 10.69 -13.68 12.60
N PHE A 211 9.48 -14.19 12.34
CA PHE A 211 9.31 -15.53 11.75
C PHE A 211 9.06 -15.52 10.25
N LEU A 212 8.50 -14.46 9.66
CA LEU A 212 8.09 -14.42 8.26
C LEU A 212 9.04 -13.63 7.34
N GLY A 213 10.09 -13.00 7.88
CA GLY A 213 11.05 -12.25 7.08
C GLY A 213 10.37 -11.25 6.14
N ILE A 214 10.63 -11.37 4.84
CA ILE A 214 10.10 -10.44 3.82
C ILE A 214 8.56 -10.49 3.74
N SER A 215 7.93 -11.65 3.92
CA SER A 215 6.47 -11.80 3.88
C SER A 215 5.75 -11.17 5.08
N SER A 216 6.47 -10.66 6.06
CA SER A 216 5.92 -10.11 7.30
C SER A 216 4.96 -8.93 7.06
N PHE A 217 5.27 -8.02 6.13
CA PHE A 217 4.39 -6.89 5.85
C PHE A 217 3.04 -7.34 5.28
N ALA A 218 3.01 -8.40 4.46
CA ALA A 218 1.75 -8.96 3.98
C ALA A 218 0.90 -9.51 5.14
N ALA A 219 1.51 -10.27 6.05
CA ALA A 219 0.83 -10.79 7.23
C ALA A 219 0.36 -9.67 8.18
N ILE A 220 1.17 -8.63 8.37
CA ILE A 220 0.82 -7.45 9.18
C ILE A 220 -0.41 -6.73 8.59
N VAL A 221 -0.47 -6.56 7.28
CA VAL A 221 -1.62 -5.91 6.63
C VAL A 221 -2.88 -6.75 6.74
N VAL A 222 -2.79 -8.07 6.56
CA VAL A 222 -3.92 -8.97 6.82
C VAL A 222 -4.40 -8.86 8.27
N TRP A 223 -3.47 -8.86 9.23
CA TRP A 223 -3.79 -8.68 10.64
C TRP A 223 -4.45 -7.31 10.90
N TYR A 224 -3.95 -6.24 10.29
CA TYR A 224 -4.54 -4.90 10.36
C TYR A 224 -6.00 -4.89 9.89
N ILE A 225 -6.29 -5.55 8.76
CA ILE A 225 -7.64 -5.67 8.21
C ILE A 225 -8.55 -6.45 9.18
N LEU A 226 -8.11 -7.63 9.63
CA LEU A 226 -8.86 -8.47 10.55
C LEU A 226 -9.16 -7.73 11.86
N LEU A 227 -8.15 -7.11 12.46
CA LEU A 227 -8.32 -6.37 13.72
C LEU A 227 -9.28 -5.18 13.54
N SER A 228 -9.23 -4.49 12.40
CA SER A 228 -10.16 -3.39 12.09
C SER A 228 -11.60 -3.88 11.98
N LEU A 229 -11.82 -5.06 11.39
CA LEU A 229 -13.15 -5.67 11.28
C LEU A 229 -13.70 -6.10 12.65
N PHE A 230 -12.86 -6.72 13.48
CA PHE A 230 -13.27 -7.19 14.83
C PHE A 230 -13.47 -6.05 15.84
N THR A 231 -12.72 -4.96 15.70
CA THR A 231 -12.86 -3.81 16.60
C THR A 231 -13.88 -2.77 16.12
N ARG A 232 -14.57 -3.06 15.01
CA ARG A 232 -15.65 -2.25 14.49
C ARG A 232 -16.72 -2.12 15.57
N LYS A 233 -16.81 -0.95 16.23
CA LYS A 233 -17.94 -0.63 17.08
C LYS A 233 -19.18 -0.56 16.17
N SER A 234 -20.12 -1.46 16.39
CA SER A 234 -21.45 -1.33 15.82
C SER A 234 -21.99 0.05 16.22
N LYS A 235 -22.16 0.94 15.25
CA LYS A 235 -22.90 2.19 15.45
C LYS A 235 -24.39 1.90 15.41
#